data_3c062f7fa691b64e8b1f33f78d2866db
#
_entry.id   3c062f7fa691b64e8b1f33f78d2866db
#
_cell.length_a   1.000
_cell.length_b   1.000
_cell.length_c   1.000
_cell.angle_alpha   90.00
_cell.angle_beta   90.00
_cell.angle_gamma   90.00
#
_symmetry.space_group_name_H-M   'P 1'
#
loop_
_entity.id
_entity.type
_entity.pdbx_description
1 polymer ?
#
loop_
_entity_poly.entity_id
_entity_poly.type
_entity_poly.pdbx_seq_one_letter_code
_entity_poly.pdbx_strand_id
1 'polypeptide(L)'
;MIKPKIICFCGSLRIAKEEFKKAEYETVLNGNIALLPCCMFIDIYAEKSFFKLKADENHKRKIDICDEVYVLNINGYIGESTQSEILYAQSINKPIFYLFP
;
A
#
# COMPACT_ATOMS: atom_id res chain seq x y z
N MET A 1 6.39 -16.47 -21.29
CA MET A 1 6.03 -16.18 -19.89
C MET A 1 5.54 -14.74 -19.77
N ILE A 2 4.40 -14.53 -19.13
CA ILE A 2 3.88 -13.19 -18.88
C ILE A 2 4.64 -12.57 -17.72
N LYS A 3 5.11 -11.34 -17.91
CA LYS A 3 5.84 -10.62 -16.87
C LYS A 3 4.90 -10.35 -15.68
N PRO A 4 5.33 -10.63 -14.44
CA PRO A 4 4.52 -10.35 -13.26
C PRO A 4 4.21 -8.85 -13.15
N LYS A 5 2.98 -8.55 -12.71
CA LYS A 5 2.59 -7.19 -12.38
C LYS A 5 3.01 -6.87 -10.95
N ILE A 6 3.51 -5.68 -10.73
CA ILE A 6 3.90 -5.21 -9.40
C ILE A 6 2.78 -4.29 -8.89
N ILE A 7 2.12 -4.72 -7.81
CA ILE A 7 0.98 -4.00 -7.25
C ILE A 7 1.36 -3.45 -5.88
N CYS A 8 1.23 -2.14 -5.69
CA CYS A 8 1.51 -1.50 -4.41
C CYS A 8 0.18 -1.26 -3.67
N PHE A 9 0.04 -1.86 -2.49
CA PHE A 9 -1.17 -1.74 -1.69
C PHE A 9 -1.02 -0.62 -0.67
N CYS A 10 -2.02 0.25 -0.59
CA CYS A 10 -2.09 1.37 0.33
C CYS A 10 -3.33 1.24 1.20
N GLY A 11 -3.24 1.70 2.44
CA GLY A 11 -4.38 1.65 3.36
C GLY A 11 -3.92 1.79 4.79
N SER A 12 -4.89 1.84 5.71
CA SER A 12 -4.60 1.91 7.14
C SER A 12 -4.25 0.51 7.66
N LEU A 13 -3.02 0.34 8.14
CA LEU A 13 -2.58 -0.93 8.71
C LEU A 13 -3.46 -1.37 9.87
N ARG A 14 -3.92 -0.40 10.66
CA ARG A 14 -4.71 -0.69 11.84
C ARG A 14 -6.11 -1.21 11.47
N ILE A 15 -6.70 -0.68 10.39
CA ILE A 15 -8.07 -1.00 10.00
C ILE A 15 -8.14 -2.13 8.99
N ALA A 16 -7.18 -2.18 8.06
CA ALA A 16 -7.23 -3.10 6.92
C ALA A 16 -6.26 -4.28 7.02
N LYS A 17 -5.83 -4.65 8.22
CA LYS A 17 -4.81 -5.68 8.42
C LYS A 17 -5.17 -7.00 7.73
N GLU A 18 -6.39 -7.47 7.88
CA GLU A 18 -6.81 -8.71 7.26
C GLU A 18 -6.91 -8.58 5.75
N GLU A 19 -7.33 -7.42 5.26
CA GLU A 19 -7.39 -7.15 3.83
C GLU A 19 -6.01 -7.12 3.19
N PHE A 20 -4.99 -6.61 3.90
CA PHE A 20 -3.62 -6.67 3.42
C PHE A 20 -3.16 -8.12 3.28
N LYS A 21 -3.44 -8.97 4.26
CA LYS A 21 -3.04 -10.37 4.21
C LYS A 21 -3.71 -11.08 3.04
N LYS A 22 -5.00 -10.86 2.86
CA LYS A 22 -5.77 -11.46 1.77
C LYS A 22 -5.25 -10.97 0.41
N ALA A 23 -4.99 -9.67 0.30
CA ALA A 23 -4.49 -9.09 -0.94
C ALA A 23 -3.14 -9.66 -1.32
N GLU A 24 -2.24 -9.81 -0.34
CA GLU A 24 -0.94 -10.43 -0.60
C GLU A 24 -1.10 -11.86 -1.07
N TYR A 25 -1.91 -12.65 -0.38
CA TYR A 25 -2.15 -14.04 -0.75
C TYR A 25 -2.67 -14.15 -2.18
N GLU A 26 -3.69 -13.39 -2.51
CA GLU A 26 -4.29 -13.45 -3.85
C GLU A 26 -3.33 -12.97 -4.94
N THR A 27 -2.55 -11.94 -4.65
CA THR A 27 -1.59 -11.39 -5.60
C THR A 27 -0.51 -12.44 -5.93
N VAL A 28 0.03 -13.09 -4.91
CA VAL A 28 1.03 -14.14 -5.11
C VAL A 28 0.43 -15.34 -5.83
N LEU A 29 -0.79 -15.72 -5.46
CA LEU A 29 -1.48 -16.83 -6.11
C LEU A 29 -1.64 -16.59 -7.61
N ASN A 30 -1.86 -15.34 -8.02
CA ASN A 30 -1.99 -14.97 -9.42
C ASN A 30 -0.66 -14.74 -10.13
N GLY A 31 0.46 -15.02 -9.46
CA GLY A 31 1.79 -14.87 -10.06
C GLY A 31 2.30 -13.45 -10.11
N ASN A 32 1.70 -12.54 -9.35
CA ASN A 32 2.10 -11.14 -9.31
C ASN A 32 2.88 -10.82 -8.03
N ILE A 33 3.39 -9.61 -7.94
CA ILE A 33 4.22 -9.16 -6.82
C ILE A 33 3.43 -8.14 -6.00
N ALA A 34 3.34 -8.39 -4.69
CA ALA A 34 2.67 -7.47 -3.77
C ALA A 34 3.70 -6.64 -3.01
N LEU A 35 3.57 -5.32 -3.05
CA LEU A 35 4.34 -4.41 -2.22
C LEU A 35 3.39 -3.87 -1.15
N LEU A 36 3.73 -4.17 0.11
CA LEU A 36 2.92 -3.78 1.25
C LEU A 36 3.62 -2.67 2.05
N PRO A 37 2.89 -1.91 2.88
CA PRO A 37 3.54 -0.97 3.79
C PRO A 37 4.54 -1.71 4.66
N CYS A 38 5.68 -1.07 4.92
CA CYS A 38 6.67 -1.66 5.79
C CYS A 38 6.14 -1.73 7.22
N CYS A 39 6.74 -2.60 8.03
CA CYS A 39 6.53 -2.54 9.47
C CYS A 39 5.17 -2.99 9.95
N MET A 40 4.56 -3.94 9.26
CA MET A 40 3.31 -4.52 9.72
C MET A 40 3.43 -5.19 11.09
N PHE A 41 4.67 -5.37 11.57
CA PHE A 41 4.95 -6.05 12.84
C PHE A 41 5.54 -5.12 13.89
N ILE A 42 5.53 -3.80 13.68
CA ILE A 42 6.34 -2.92 14.50
C ILE A 42 5.51 -2.02 15.40
N ASP A 43 4.89 -2.61 16.40
CA ASP A 43 4.28 -1.82 17.45
C ASP A 43 5.35 -1.06 18.24
N ILE A 44 6.54 -1.66 18.39
CA ILE A 44 7.63 -1.05 19.16
C ILE A 44 8.21 0.22 18.52
N TYR A 45 8.02 0.38 17.20
CA TYR A 45 8.54 1.55 16.49
C TYR A 45 7.45 2.54 16.08
N ALA A 46 6.19 2.18 16.25
CA ALA A 46 5.06 2.95 15.77
C ALA A 46 4.93 4.34 16.37
N GLU A 47 5.48 4.53 17.58
CA GLU A 47 5.38 5.80 18.29
C GLU A 47 6.46 6.81 17.91
N LYS A 48 7.44 6.41 17.11
CA LYS A 48 8.54 7.30 16.77
C LYS A 48 8.20 8.05 15.49
N SER A 49 7.91 9.35 15.63
CA SER A 49 7.55 10.19 14.50
C SER A 49 8.60 10.19 13.39
N PHE A 50 9.88 10.12 13.76
CA PHE A 50 10.97 10.04 12.78
C PHE A 50 10.85 8.77 11.93
N PHE A 51 10.57 7.63 12.58
CA PHE A 51 10.40 6.38 11.85
C PHE A 51 9.18 6.43 10.94
N LYS A 52 8.09 7.04 11.41
CA LYS A 52 6.88 7.18 10.59
C LYS A 52 7.16 7.97 9.31
N LEU A 53 7.92 9.05 9.42
CA LEU A 53 8.31 9.83 8.24
C LEU A 53 9.11 8.99 7.25
N LYS A 54 10.05 8.18 7.76
CA LYS A 54 10.85 7.29 6.91
C LYS A 54 10.00 6.20 6.28
N ALA A 55 9.04 5.66 7.03
CA ALA A 55 8.13 4.63 6.52
C ALA A 55 7.24 5.18 5.42
N ASP A 56 6.71 6.39 5.60
CA ASP A 56 5.90 7.05 4.58
C ASP A 56 6.71 7.29 3.31
N GLU A 57 7.94 7.75 3.45
CA GLU A 57 8.85 7.96 2.32
C GLU A 57 9.17 6.63 1.61
N ASN A 58 9.43 5.59 2.39
CA ASN A 58 9.70 4.26 1.85
C ASN A 58 8.53 3.75 1.01
N HIS A 59 7.31 3.96 1.49
CA HIS A 59 6.13 3.49 0.75
C HIS A 59 5.98 4.22 -0.58
N LYS A 60 6.33 5.52 -0.62
CA LYS A 60 6.31 6.27 -1.89
C LYS A 60 7.33 5.72 -2.88
N ARG A 61 8.47 5.22 -2.40
CA ARG A 61 9.44 4.55 -3.27
C ARG A 61 8.86 3.25 -3.84
N LYS A 62 8.04 2.54 -3.07
CA LYS A 62 7.35 1.36 -3.59
C LYS A 62 6.33 1.76 -4.68
N ILE A 63 5.67 2.90 -4.50
CA ILE A 63 4.77 3.42 -5.53
C ILE A 63 5.55 3.72 -6.81
N ASP A 64 6.75 4.26 -6.69
CA ASP A 64 7.58 4.56 -7.87
C ASP A 64 7.83 3.33 -8.74
N ILE A 65 8.05 2.19 -8.13
CA ILE A 65 8.42 0.97 -8.87
C ILE A 65 7.25 0.07 -9.22
N CYS A 66 6.05 0.36 -8.74
CA CYS A 66 4.88 -0.48 -9.02
C CYS A 66 4.30 -0.21 -10.40
N ASP A 67 3.50 -1.16 -10.88
CA ASP A 67 2.73 -0.99 -12.11
C ASP A 67 1.39 -0.32 -11.81
N GLU A 68 0.83 -0.60 -10.64
CA GLU A 68 -0.45 -0.01 -10.23
C GLU A 68 -0.55 0.05 -8.71
N VAL A 69 -1.40 0.95 -8.23
CA VAL A 69 -1.69 1.12 -6.81
C VAL A 69 -3.10 0.60 -6.54
N TYR A 70 -3.25 -0.14 -5.45
CA TYR A 70 -4.55 -0.64 -5.01
C TYR A 70 -4.80 -0.17 -3.59
N VAL A 71 -5.86 0.61 -3.39
CA VAL A 71 -6.18 1.20 -2.08
C VAL A 71 -7.18 0.32 -1.36
N LEU A 72 -6.79 -0.14 -0.17
CA LEU A 72 -7.65 -0.97 0.69
C LEU A 72 -8.44 -0.05 1.63
N ASN A 73 -9.42 0.63 1.08
CA ASN A 73 -10.22 1.64 1.78
C ASN A 73 -11.49 1.01 2.38
N ILE A 74 -11.32 0.35 3.52
CA ILE A 74 -12.42 -0.36 4.19
C ILE A 74 -13.58 0.62 4.48
N ASN A 75 -14.77 0.29 3.96
CA ASN A 75 -15.96 1.13 4.06
C ASN A 75 -15.73 2.57 3.58
N GLY A 76 -14.79 2.74 2.66
CA GLY A 76 -14.45 4.06 2.12
C GLY A 76 -13.46 4.86 2.95
N TYR A 77 -12.99 4.34 4.09
CA TYR A 77 -12.08 5.07 4.95
C TYR A 77 -10.70 5.24 4.33
N ILE A 78 -10.20 6.47 4.33
CA ILE A 78 -8.86 6.81 3.86
C ILE A 78 -8.22 7.72 4.90
N GLY A 79 -7.15 7.26 5.56
CA GLY A 79 -6.42 8.05 6.55
C GLY A 79 -5.45 9.03 5.89
N GLU A 80 -4.80 9.85 6.70
CA GLU A 80 -3.89 10.90 6.20
C GLU A 80 -2.71 10.35 5.41
N SER A 81 -2.05 9.31 5.91
CA SER A 81 -0.91 8.71 5.20
C SER A 81 -1.34 8.13 3.86
N THR A 82 -2.48 7.44 3.85
CA THR A 82 -3.00 6.86 2.63
C THR A 82 -3.39 7.94 1.63
N GLN A 83 -4.01 9.03 2.10
CA GLN A 83 -4.35 10.15 1.23
C GLN A 83 -3.10 10.74 0.59
N SER A 84 -2.03 10.92 1.36
CA SER A 84 -0.76 11.42 0.84
C SER A 84 -0.19 10.51 -0.24
N GLU A 85 -0.29 9.19 -0.03
CA GLU A 85 0.18 8.20 -1.00
C GLU A 85 -0.63 8.24 -2.28
N ILE A 86 -1.95 8.39 -2.16
CA ILE A 86 -2.83 8.51 -3.33
C ILE A 86 -2.47 9.73 -4.15
N LEU A 87 -2.30 10.88 -3.48
CA LEU A 87 -1.92 12.12 -4.17
C LEU A 87 -0.57 11.98 -4.87
N TYR A 88 0.38 11.32 -4.21
CA TYR A 88 1.68 11.08 -4.82
C TYR A 88 1.55 10.20 -6.06
N ALA A 89 0.80 9.10 -5.96
CA ALA A 89 0.60 8.20 -7.09
C ALA A 89 -0.07 8.92 -8.26
N GLN A 90 -1.04 9.79 -7.98
CA GLN A 90 -1.68 10.61 -9.02
C GLN A 90 -0.68 11.54 -9.69
N SER A 91 0.23 12.12 -8.90
CA SER A 91 1.22 13.07 -9.43
C SER A 91 2.19 12.44 -10.41
N ILE A 92 2.40 11.12 -10.33
CA ILE A 92 3.28 10.39 -11.25
C ILE A 92 2.50 9.47 -12.19
N ASN A 93 1.20 9.67 -12.28
CA ASN A 93 0.30 9.00 -13.25
C ASN A 93 0.24 7.49 -13.09
N LYS A 94 0.30 6.98 -11.86
CA LYS A 94 0.09 5.55 -11.63
C LYS A 94 -1.40 5.23 -11.67
N PRO A 95 -1.81 4.13 -12.29
CA PRO A 95 -3.20 3.67 -12.19
C PRO A 95 -3.55 3.35 -10.73
N ILE A 96 -4.73 3.78 -10.28
CA ILE A 96 -5.16 3.58 -8.91
C ILE A 96 -6.51 2.90 -8.90
N PHE A 97 -6.62 1.82 -8.15
CA PHE A 97 -7.85 1.07 -7.95
C PHE A 97 -8.22 1.09 -6.48
N TYR A 98 -9.50 0.90 -6.18
CA TYR A 98 -10.02 0.97 -4.81
C TYR A 98 -10.81 -0.27 -4.51
N LEU A 99 -10.69 -0.77 -3.27
CA LEU A 99 -11.48 -1.91 -2.81
C LEU A 99 -12.96 -1.54 -2.71
N PHE A 100 -13.25 -0.33 -2.20
CA PHE A 100 -14.60 0.23 -2.14
C PHE A 100 -14.69 1.42 -3.08
N PRO A 101 -15.59 1.38 -4.04
CA PRO A 101 -15.74 2.46 -5.01
C PRO A 101 -16.27 3.75 -4.41
#